data_806d3a06f57dc77e18b70fd9614b4010
#
_entry.id   806d3a06f57dc77e18b70fd9614b4010
#
_cell.length_a   1.000
_cell.length_b   1.000
_cell.length_c   1.000
_cell.angle_alpha   90.00
_cell.angle_beta   90.00
_cell.angle_gamma   90.00
#
_symmetry.space_group_name_H-M   'P 1'
#
loop_
_entity.id
_entity.type
_entity.pdbx_description
1 polymer ?
#
loop_
_entity_poly.entity_id
_entity_poly.type
_entity_poly.pdbx_seq_one_letter_code
_entity_poly.pdbx_strand_id
1 'polypeptide(L)'
;MSAGLNLAQLQAVHYTNGPCLVLAGAGSGKTRVITHKIAHLIERGMDPKAIAAITFTNKAAAEMRERAKQLIGRQAKNVLICTFHSLGVRMVREDGKVLGLKPQFSILDSDDVHSIIKDAAGGTTDAATARQWQWTISLWKNMGLNAQEALAQAKDDNERSIAVIMARYEERLSAYQSVDFDDLISLPLKLLRDFPEVRAKWQNLLGHVLVDEYQDTNATQYDLLKLLVGERGHFTAVGDDDQSIYGWRGATLDNLKKLPLDFPTLQVVKLEQNYRSTSAILRAANNVIGPNPKLFPKTLFSELGEGEPVRVVDCDSEEHEADRAVARIQGLRAAANPPPEWRGFAILYRANHMAKPFEKALRRASIPYKVSGGTSFFDRAEIKDLCAWFRLWINSNDDPAFLRSVGTPKRGIGHQSLAQLGGFATQHKTSLFAALFSPMLPAALPRRALDSLLEF
;
A
#
# COMPACT_ATOMS: atom_id res chain seq x y z
N MET A 1 -9.62 -10.85 28.50
CA MET A 1 -9.85 -10.80 27.01
C MET A 1 -9.12 -11.86 26.18
N SER A 2 -8.52 -12.86 26.79
CA SER A 2 -7.78 -13.95 26.10
C SER A 2 -8.63 -15.21 25.77
N ALA A 3 -9.95 -15.16 25.98
CA ALA A 3 -10.84 -16.27 25.71
C ALA A 3 -10.82 -16.68 24.22
N GLY A 4 -10.47 -17.95 23.98
CA GLY A 4 -10.44 -18.56 22.65
C GLY A 4 -9.13 -18.41 21.87
N LEU A 5 -8.04 -17.90 22.45
CA LEU A 5 -6.70 -17.97 21.90
C LEU A 5 -6.02 -19.29 22.31
N ASN A 6 -5.26 -19.90 21.38
CA ASN A 6 -4.41 -21.03 21.72
C ASN A 6 -3.12 -20.56 22.40
N LEU A 7 -2.32 -21.51 22.92
CA LEU A 7 -1.11 -21.21 23.69
C LEU A 7 -0.10 -20.37 22.90
N ALA A 8 0.13 -20.67 21.62
CA ALA A 8 1.06 -19.91 20.78
C ALA A 8 0.57 -18.47 20.51
N GLN A 9 -0.74 -18.32 20.26
CA GLN A 9 -1.35 -17.00 20.12
C GLN A 9 -1.24 -16.20 21.42
N LEU A 10 -1.48 -16.83 22.59
CA LEU A 10 -1.32 -16.21 23.90
C LEU A 10 0.15 -15.77 24.15
N GLN A 11 1.12 -16.63 23.81
CA GLN A 11 2.53 -16.28 23.88
C GLN A 11 2.84 -15.03 23.07
N ALA A 12 2.37 -14.97 21.81
CA ALA A 12 2.57 -13.80 20.94
C ALA A 12 1.92 -12.54 21.50
N VAL A 13 0.69 -12.65 22.04
CA VAL A 13 -0.06 -11.51 22.62
C VAL A 13 0.61 -10.98 23.87
N HIS A 14 1.09 -11.85 24.75
CA HIS A 14 1.65 -11.46 26.06
C HIS A 14 3.12 -11.01 25.99
N TYR A 15 3.86 -11.33 24.94
CA TYR A 15 5.23 -10.86 24.80
C TYR A 15 5.26 -9.38 24.37
N THR A 16 5.55 -8.48 25.31
CA THR A 16 5.48 -7.02 25.11
C THR A 16 6.83 -6.30 25.33
N ASN A 17 7.84 -6.99 25.80
CA ASN A 17 9.08 -6.40 26.32
C ASN A 17 10.22 -6.33 25.30
N GLY A 18 9.93 -6.45 24.00
CA GLY A 18 10.96 -6.43 22.96
C GLY A 18 10.41 -6.77 21.57
N PRO A 19 11.31 -6.99 20.61
CA PRO A 19 10.96 -7.36 19.25
C PRO A 19 10.36 -8.76 19.19
N CYS A 20 9.26 -8.90 18.43
CA CYS A 20 8.55 -10.16 18.26
C CYS A 20 8.27 -10.41 16.78
N LEU A 21 8.61 -11.60 16.30
CA LEU A 21 8.18 -12.10 14.99
C LEU A 21 7.19 -13.25 15.18
N VAL A 22 6.00 -13.08 14.65
CA VAL A 22 4.95 -14.10 14.64
C VAL A 22 4.88 -14.70 13.23
N LEU A 23 5.40 -15.89 13.08
CA LEU A 23 5.33 -16.68 11.85
C LEU A 23 3.99 -17.41 11.83
N ALA A 24 3.06 -16.91 11.07
CA ALA A 24 1.66 -17.28 11.16
C ALA A 24 1.15 -17.75 9.80
N GLY A 25 1.00 -19.04 9.62
CA GLY A 25 0.47 -19.61 8.38
C GLY A 25 -0.93 -19.10 8.01
N ALA A 26 -1.37 -19.45 6.81
CA ALA A 26 -2.71 -19.08 6.34
C ALA A 26 -3.78 -19.58 7.32
N GLY A 27 -4.75 -18.73 7.68
CA GLY A 27 -5.86 -19.10 8.54
C GLY A 27 -5.51 -19.36 10.02
N SER A 28 -4.29 -19.08 10.47
CA SER A 28 -3.85 -19.29 11.87
C SER A 28 -4.24 -18.15 12.83
N GLY A 29 -4.91 -17.11 12.33
CA GLY A 29 -5.39 -15.99 13.15
C GLY A 29 -4.42 -14.83 13.30
N LYS A 30 -3.58 -14.52 12.29
CA LYS A 30 -2.67 -13.36 12.25
C LYS A 30 -3.31 -12.09 12.81
N THR A 31 -4.38 -11.63 12.17
CA THR A 31 -5.09 -10.39 12.56
C THR A 31 -5.70 -10.49 13.96
N ARG A 32 -6.09 -11.71 14.39
CA ARG A 32 -6.61 -11.93 15.75
C ARG A 32 -5.53 -11.70 16.79
N VAL A 33 -4.30 -12.17 16.56
CA VAL A 33 -3.15 -11.91 17.45
C VAL A 33 -2.89 -10.41 17.54
N ILE A 34 -2.86 -9.69 16.41
CA ILE A 34 -2.62 -8.23 16.40
C ILE A 34 -3.68 -7.50 17.23
N THR A 35 -4.96 -7.76 16.99
CA THR A 35 -6.05 -7.06 17.68
C THR A 35 -6.10 -7.37 19.19
N HIS A 36 -5.83 -8.63 19.59
CA HIS A 36 -5.74 -8.99 21.01
C HIS A 36 -4.48 -8.42 21.66
N LYS A 37 -3.37 -8.30 20.92
CA LYS A 37 -2.17 -7.65 21.44
C LYS A 37 -2.38 -6.15 21.67
N ILE A 38 -3.07 -5.46 20.77
CA ILE A 38 -3.50 -4.06 21.00
C ILE A 38 -4.30 -3.95 22.30
N ALA A 39 -5.30 -4.82 22.48
CA ALA A 39 -6.10 -4.85 23.69
C ALA A 39 -5.24 -5.10 24.95
N HIS A 40 -4.34 -6.07 24.90
CA HIS A 40 -3.45 -6.42 25.99
C HIS A 40 -2.49 -5.27 26.38
N LEU A 41 -1.90 -4.59 25.38
CA LEU A 41 -1.04 -3.42 25.62
C LEU A 41 -1.79 -2.31 26.37
N ILE A 42 -3.03 -2.05 25.97
CA ILE A 42 -3.88 -1.04 26.63
C ILE A 42 -4.27 -1.48 28.06
N GLU A 43 -4.62 -2.76 28.25
CA GLU A 43 -4.90 -3.32 29.59
C GLU A 43 -3.68 -3.20 30.53
N ARG A 44 -2.47 -3.26 29.98
CA ARG A 44 -1.22 -3.04 30.71
C ARG A 44 -0.86 -1.58 30.94
N GLY A 45 -1.74 -0.66 30.57
CA GLY A 45 -1.59 0.78 30.82
C GLY A 45 -0.90 1.57 29.70
N MET A 46 -0.66 0.97 28.52
CA MET A 46 -0.12 1.74 27.38
C MET A 46 -1.19 2.70 26.83
N ASP A 47 -0.82 3.95 26.59
CA ASP A 47 -1.72 4.89 25.92
C ASP A 47 -2.09 4.36 24.54
N PRO A 48 -3.39 4.24 24.19
CA PRO A 48 -3.81 3.85 22.85
C PRO A 48 -3.17 4.66 21.72
N LYS A 49 -2.85 5.94 21.95
CA LYS A 49 -2.16 6.81 20.97
C LYS A 49 -0.71 6.41 20.72
N ALA A 50 -0.09 5.70 21.67
CA ALA A 50 1.27 5.20 21.53
C ALA A 50 1.35 3.85 20.79
N ILE A 51 0.23 3.29 20.32
CA ILE A 51 0.17 2.04 19.58
C ILE A 51 -0.11 2.32 18.11
N ALA A 52 0.77 1.83 17.25
CA ALA A 52 0.56 1.82 15.80
C ALA A 52 0.37 0.38 15.30
N ALA A 53 -0.64 0.14 14.47
CA ALA A 53 -0.85 -1.11 13.76
C ALA A 53 -0.89 -0.85 12.25
N ILE A 54 0.10 -1.37 11.55
CA ILE A 54 0.37 -1.08 10.14
C ILE A 54 0.03 -2.32 9.32
N THR A 55 -0.71 -2.13 8.22
CA THR A 55 -1.07 -3.18 7.27
C THR A 55 -0.89 -2.71 5.83
N PHE A 56 -1.12 -3.58 4.85
CA PHE A 56 -0.84 -3.27 3.44
C PHE A 56 -1.98 -2.57 2.71
N THR A 57 -3.24 -2.80 3.11
CA THR A 57 -4.39 -2.25 2.38
C THR A 57 -5.33 -1.45 3.29
N ASN A 58 -5.97 -0.43 2.74
CA ASN A 58 -6.98 0.35 3.46
C ASN A 58 -8.16 -0.53 3.92
N LYS A 59 -8.51 -1.57 3.15
CA LYS A 59 -9.53 -2.54 3.53
C LYS A 59 -9.11 -3.31 4.78
N ALA A 60 -7.89 -3.86 4.80
CA ALA A 60 -7.37 -4.57 5.97
C ALA A 60 -7.28 -3.66 7.20
N ALA A 61 -6.86 -2.40 7.03
CA ALA A 61 -6.85 -1.40 8.11
C ALA A 61 -8.27 -1.12 8.65
N ALA A 62 -9.27 -1.02 7.78
CA ALA A 62 -10.66 -0.83 8.18
C ALA A 62 -11.22 -2.05 8.95
N GLU A 63 -10.96 -3.26 8.45
CA GLU A 63 -11.34 -4.51 9.13
C GLU A 63 -10.65 -4.67 10.48
N MET A 64 -9.36 -4.37 10.56
CA MET A 64 -8.59 -4.40 11.82
C MET A 64 -9.15 -3.39 12.83
N ARG A 65 -9.53 -2.19 12.38
CA ARG A 65 -10.12 -1.14 13.20
C ARG A 65 -11.47 -1.56 13.78
N GLU A 66 -12.31 -2.20 12.97
CA GLU A 66 -13.62 -2.71 13.44
C GLU A 66 -13.44 -3.85 14.44
N ARG A 67 -12.51 -4.78 14.23
CA ARG A 67 -12.20 -5.85 15.19
C ARG A 67 -11.62 -5.30 16.50
N ALA A 68 -10.72 -4.33 16.41
CA ALA A 68 -10.21 -3.64 17.61
C ALA A 68 -11.34 -2.95 18.39
N LYS A 69 -12.27 -2.28 17.69
CA LYS A 69 -13.44 -1.65 18.32
C LYS A 69 -14.34 -2.64 19.06
N GLN A 70 -14.49 -3.87 18.56
CA GLN A 70 -15.23 -4.93 19.25
C GLN A 70 -14.55 -5.36 20.56
N LEU A 71 -13.21 -5.30 20.64
CA LEU A 71 -12.44 -5.72 21.83
C LEU A 71 -12.27 -4.60 22.85
N ILE A 72 -11.96 -3.38 22.42
CA ILE A 72 -11.58 -2.25 23.29
C ILE A 72 -12.53 -1.04 23.19
N GLY A 73 -13.65 -1.17 22.50
CA GLY A 73 -14.69 -0.16 22.41
C GLY A 73 -14.19 1.18 21.86
N ARG A 74 -14.50 2.27 22.54
CA ARG A 74 -14.16 3.63 22.09
C ARG A 74 -12.66 3.92 22.02
N GLN A 75 -11.83 3.21 22.77
CA GLN A 75 -10.38 3.39 22.79
C GLN A 75 -9.73 3.06 21.43
N ALA A 76 -10.37 2.20 20.61
CA ALA A 76 -9.89 1.86 19.28
C ALA A 76 -9.71 3.07 18.34
N LYS A 77 -10.44 4.17 18.57
CA LYS A 77 -10.30 5.41 17.78
C LYS A 77 -8.96 6.11 17.97
N ASN A 78 -8.32 5.87 19.11
CA ASN A 78 -7.05 6.49 19.49
C ASN A 78 -5.84 5.67 19.04
N VAL A 79 -6.03 4.38 18.69
CA VAL A 79 -4.97 3.53 18.13
C VAL A 79 -4.73 3.93 16.68
N LEU A 80 -3.47 4.11 16.30
CA LEU A 80 -3.10 4.41 14.93
C LEU A 80 -3.14 3.14 14.07
N ILE A 81 -4.29 2.81 13.49
CA ILE A 81 -4.44 1.66 12.57
C ILE A 81 -4.47 2.19 11.14
N CYS A 82 -3.44 1.91 10.33
CA CYS A 82 -3.29 2.48 9.01
C CYS A 82 -2.41 1.61 8.09
N THR A 83 -2.22 2.04 6.85
CA THR A 83 -1.20 1.47 5.95
C THR A 83 0.14 2.20 6.12
N PHE A 84 1.25 1.60 5.64
CA PHE A 84 2.54 2.30 5.57
C PHE A 84 2.42 3.65 4.86
N HIS A 85 1.74 3.70 3.72
CA HIS A 85 1.54 4.94 2.97
C HIS A 85 0.73 5.98 3.76
N SER A 86 -0.33 5.57 4.46
CA SER A 86 -1.11 6.50 5.29
C SER A 86 -0.31 7.05 6.47
N LEU A 87 0.56 6.23 7.07
CA LEU A 87 1.52 6.68 8.08
C LEU A 87 2.47 7.71 7.47
N GLY A 88 3.01 7.40 6.28
CA GLY A 88 3.92 8.30 5.56
C GLY A 88 3.29 9.65 5.23
N VAL A 89 2.05 9.66 4.72
CA VAL A 89 1.29 10.91 4.51
C VAL A 89 1.23 11.72 5.80
N ARG A 90 0.91 11.08 6.93
CA ARG A 90 0.83 11.77 8.22
C ARG A 90 2.18 12.36 8.62
N MET A 91 3.26 11.59 8.54
CA MET A 91 4.62 12.03 8.88
C MET A 91 5.07 13.21 8.02
N VAL A 92 4.89 13.13 6.71
CA VAL A 92 5.30 14.19 5.78
C VAL A 92 4.42 15.44 5.95
N ARG A 93 3.13 15.31 6.27
CA ARG A 93 2.28 16.47 6.57
C ARG A 93 2.66 17.19 7.86
N GLU A 94 3.05 16.44 8.89
CA GLU A 94 3.46 17.00 10.18
C GLU A 94 4.86 17.61 10.14
N ASP A 95 5.82 16.93 9.49
CA ASP A 95 7.25 17.28 9.58
C ASP A 95 7.92 17.57 8.24
N GLY A 96 7.23 17.42 7.10
CA GLY A 96 7.80 17.59 5.74
C GLY A 96 8.29 19.00 5.42
N LYS A 97 7.97 20.00 6.26
CA LYS A 97 8.48 21.36 6.12
C LYS A 97 10.02 21.41 6.12
N VAL A 98 10.69 20.55 6.88
CA VAL A 98 12.15 20.48 6.90
C VAL A 98 12.74 19.95 5.59
N LEU A 99 11.91 19.26 4.77
CA LEU A 99 12.24 18.83 3.41
C LEU A 99 11.83 19.85 2.33
N GLY A 100 11.29 21.02 2.72
CA GLY A 100 10.77 22.02 1.80
C GLY A 100 9.37 21.76 1.25
N LEU A 101 8.65 20.76 1.81
CA LEU A 101 7.27 20.44 1.41
C LEU A 101 6.24 21.18 2.25
N LYS A 102 5.20 21.69 1.60
CA LYS A 102 4.03 22.26 2.27
C LYS A 102 3.16 21.12 2.87
N PRO A 103 2.45 21.35 4.00
CA PRO A 103 1.52 20.35 4.55
C PRO A 103 0.44 19.88 3.58
N GLN A 104 0.06 20.76 2.63
CA GLN A 104 -0.97 20.52 1.60
C GLN A 104 -0.36 19.96 0.30
N PHE A 105 0.79 19.28 0.36
CA PHE A 105 1.39 18.67 -0.82
C PHE A 105 0.42 17.73 -1.56
N SER A 106 0.63 17.60 -2.85
CA SER A 106 -0.17 16.73 -3.73
C SER A 106 0.37 15.31 -3.74
N ILE A 107 -0.53 14.34 -3.87
CA ILE A 107 -0.16 12.94 -4.12
C ILE A 107 -0.58 12.61 -5.55
N LEU A 108 0.41 12.36 -6.40
CA LEU A 108 0.20 12.06 -7.82
C LEU A 108 -0.17 10.58 -8.00
N ASP A 109 -1.09 10.32 -8.92
CA ASP A 109 -1.41 8.95 -9.32
C ASP A 109 -0.43 8.44 -10.39
N SER A 110 -0.57 7.15 -10.76
CA SER A 110 0.34 6.50 -11.71
C SER A 110 0.30 7.13 -13.10
N ASP A 111 -0.83 7.69 -13.54
CA ASP A 111 -0.96 8.32 -14.85
C ASP A 111 -0.32 9.71 -14.85
N ASP A 112 -0.46 10.46 -13.75
CA ASP A 112 0.22 11.73 -13.55
C ASP A 112 1.74 11.55 -13.56
N VAL A 113 2.25 10.56 -12.80
CA VAL A 113 3.67 10.18 -12.77
C VAL A 113 4.18 9.80 -14.16
N HIS A 114 3.42 8.97 -14.89
CA HIS A 114 3.75 8.56 -16.25
C HIS A 114 3.90 9.78 -17.20
N SER A 115 2.98 10.73 -17.12
CA SER A 115 2.99 11.95 -17.93
C SER A 115 4.24 12.80 -17.63
N ILE A 116 4.59 12.98 -16.36
CA ILE A 116 5.75 13.77 -15.94
C ILE A 116 7.06 13.10 -16.38
N ILE A 117 7.18 11.78 -16.24
CA ILE A 117 8.37 11.02 -16.67
C ILE A 117 8.54 11.11 -18.18
N LYS A 118 7.47 10.93 -18.95
CA LYS A 118 7.49 11.06 -20.41
C LYS A 118 7.98 12.44 -20.85
N ASP A 119 7.51 13.50 -20.21
CA ASP A 119 7.94 14.86 -20.50
C ASP A 119 9.38 15.13 -20.03
N ALA A 120 9.80 14.59 -18.86
CA ALA A 120 11.18 14.68 -18.37
C ALA A 120 12.19 14.05 -19.36
N ALA A 121 11.75 13.06 -20.14
CA ALA A 121 12.51 12.41 -21.18
C ALA A 121 12.51 13.14 -22.54
N GLY A 122 11.89 14.33 -22.64
CA GLY A 122 11.84 15.15 -23.84
C GLY A 122 10.57 15.01 -24.69
N GLY A 123 9.53 14.29 -24.20
CA GLY A 123 8.19 14.25 -24.79
C GLY A 123 8.01 13.38 -26.04
N THR A 124 9.09 12.95 -26.69
CA THR A 124 9.06 12.13 -27.92
C THR A 124 9.04 10.63 -27.65
N THR A 125 9.24 10.24 -26.40
CA THR A 125 9.29 8.84 -25.96
C THR A 125 7.93 8.18 -26.09
N ASP A 126 7.89 6.93 -26.60
CA ASP A 126 6.66 6.16 -26.66
C ASP A 126 6.14 5.77 -25.24
N ALA A 127 4.86 5.48 -25.17
CA ALA A 127 4.22 5.22 -23.87
C ALA A 127 4.70 3.93 -23.18
N ALA A 128 5.13 2.93 -23.93
CA ALA A 128 5.58 1.66 -23.37
C ALA A 128 6.95 1.84 -22.70
N THR A 129 7.88 2.50 -23.38
CA THR A 129 9.20 2.87 -22.85
C THR A 129 9.08 3.75 -21.60
N ALA A 130 8.22 4.77 -21.64
CA ALA A 130 7.99 5.64 -20.48
C ALA A 130 7.43 4.87 -19.27
N ARG A 131 6.57 3.87 -19.49
CA ARG A 131 6.08 2.99 -18.42
C ARG A 131 7.17 2.10 -17.84
N GLN A 132 8.06 1.59 -18.68
CA GLN A 132 9.22 0.81 -18.22
C GLN A 132 10.14 1.67 -17.35
N TRP A 133 10.40 2.91 -17.73
CA TRP A 133 11.19 3.86 -16.92
C TRP A 133 10.51 4.19 -15.60
N GLN A 134 9.20 4.45 -15.63
CA GLN A 134 8.41 4.64 -14.41
C GLN A 134 8.55 3.46 -13.45
N TRP A 135 8.47 2.24 -13.98
CA TRP A 135 8.63 1.03 -13.17
C TRP A 135 10.04 0.91 -12.59
N THR A 136 11.08 1.21 -13.37
CA THR A 136 12.47 1.19 -12.92
C THR A 136 12.73 2.24 -11.84
N ILE A 137 12.25 3.47 -12.03
CA ILE A 137 12.36 4.55 -11.03
C ILE A 137 11.65 4.15 -9.74
N SER A 138 10.44 3.61 -9.82
CA SER A 138 9.70 3.10 -8.66
C SER A 138 10.49 2.01 -7.92
N LEU A 139 11.07 1.05 -8.66
CA LEU A 139 11.91 0.00 -8.07
C LEU A 139 13.11 0.59 -7.31
N TRP A 140 13.83 1.55 -7.91
CA TRP A 140 14.97 2.21 -7.27
C TRP A 140 14.54 2.98 -6.01
N LYS A 141 13.44 3.72 -6.04
CA LYS A 141 12.88 4.39 -4.85
C LYS A 141 12.52 3.39 -3.74
N ASN A 142 11.96 2.23 -4.11
CA ASN A 142 11.65 1.15 -3.17
C ASN A 142 12.89 0.42 -2.63
N MET A 143 14.04 0.55 -3.30
CA MET A 143 15.36 0.14 -2.80
C MET A 143 16.04 1.23 -1.96
N GLY A 144 15.43 2.40 -1.82
CA GLY A 144 15.95 3.55 -1.08
C GLY A 144 16.98 4.38 -1.84
N LEU A 145 17.07 4.22 -3.18
CA LEU A 145 18.01 4.97 -4.03
C LEU A 145 17.40 6.30 -4.47
N ASN A 146 18.17 7.38 -4.37
CA ASN A 146 17.92 8.64 -5.06
C ASN A 146 18.54 8.63 -6.46
N ALA A 147 18.27 9.68 -7.26
CA ALA A 147 18.76 9.75 -8.64
C ALA A 147 20.29 9.70 -8.76
N GLN A 148 21.04 10.27 -7.81
CA GLN A 148 22.51 10.26 -7.81
C GLN A 148 23.05 8.87 -7.48
N GLU A 149 22.47 8.20 -6.50
CA GLU A 149 22.81 6.82 -6.12
C GLU A 149 22.48 5.84 -7.23
N ALA A 150 21.31 6.00 -7.89
CA ALA A 150 20.92 5.22 -9.05
C ALA A 150 21.91 5.40 -10.22
N LEU A 151 22.35 6.65 -10.48
CA LEU A 151 23.36 6.93 -11.51
C LEU A 151 24.71 6.28 -11.19
N ALA A 152 25.14 6.33 -9.93
CA ALA A 152 26.40 5.73 -9.48
C ALA A 152 26.40 4.20 -9.57
N GLN A 153 25.22 3.55 -9.44
CA GLN A 153 25.04 2.10 -9.50
C GLN A 153 24.61 1.59 -10.88
N ALA A 154 24.39 2.48 -11.85
CA ALA A 154 23.92 2.13 -13.18
C ALA A 154 24.88 1.18 -13.91
N LYS A 155 24.36 0.06 -14.42
CA LYS A 155 25.11 -1.03 -15.04
C LYS A 155 25.36 -0.81 -16.52
N ASP A 156 24.49 -0.04 -17.17
CA ASP A 156 24.53 0.23 -18.60
C ASP A 156 24.06 1.66 -18.92
N ASP A 157 24.13 2.05 -20.20
CA ASP A 157 23.76 3.39 -20.67
C ASP A 157 22.26 3.65 -20.58
N ASN A 158 21.43 2.59 -20.63
CA ASN A 158 19.98 2.71 -20.44
C ASN A 158 19.66 3.08 -18.99
N GLU A 159 20.24 2.37 -18.00
CA GLU A 159 20.08 2.69 -16.59
C GLU A 159 20.60 4.11 -16.26
N ARG A 160 21.74 4.53 -16.85
CA ARG A 160 22.25 5.91 -16.73
C ARG A 160 21.25 6.94 -17.23
N SER A 161 20.66 6.67 -18.41
CA SER A 161 19.63 7.55 -18.99
C SER A 161 18.40 7.65 -18.09
N ILE A 162 17.95 6.54 -17.53
CA ILE A 162 16.81 6.51 -16.61
C ILE A 162 17.14 7.29 -15.32
N ALA A 163 18.35 7.18 -14.79
CA ALA A 163 18.76 7.94 -13.59
C ALA A 163 18.77 9.46 -13.84
N VAL A 164 19.19 9.90 -15.04
CA VAL A 164 19.12 11.33 -15.43
C VAL A 164 17.65 11.78 -15.55
N ILE A 165 16.77 10.93 -16.09
CA ILE A 165 15.34 11.23 -16.17
C ILE A 165 14.72 11.27 -14.77
N MET A 166 15.13 10.38 -13.87
CA MET A 166 14.71 10.38 -12.46
C MET A 166 15.08 11.71 -11.77
N ALA A 167 16.28 12.22 -11.97
CA ALA A 167 16.67 13.53 -11.42
C ALA A 167 15.75 14.67 -11.88
N ARG A 168 15.46 14.74 -13.20
CA ARG A 168 14.53 15.73 -13.75
C ARG A 168 13.10 15.56 -13.25
N TYR A 169 12.69 14.31 -13.04
CA TYR A 169 11.39 13.96 -12.47
C TYR A 169 11.27 14.45 -11.02
N GLU A 170 12.28 14.19 -10.18
CA GLU A 170 12.34 14.65 -8.78
C GLU A 170 12.31 16.19 -8.68
N GLU A 171 13.04 16.89 -9.56
CA GLU A 171 12.99 18.36 -9.65
C GLU A 171 11.56 18.86 -9.91
N ARG A 172 10.81 18.20 -10.81
CA ARG A 172 9.43 18.58 -11.11
C ARG A 172 8.48 18.30 -9.95
N LEU A 173 8.61 17.15 -9.28
CA LEU A 173 7.84 16.86 -8.07
C LEU A 173 8.04 17.95 -7.02
N SER A 174 9.29 18.37 -6.79
CA SER A 174 9.61 19.45 -5.86
C SER A 174 8.95 20.77 -6.28
N ALA A 175 9.06 21.15 -7.56
CA ALA A 175 8.45 22.38 -8.10
C ALA A 175 6.92 22.38 -7.98
N TYR A 176 6.29 21.24 -8.17
CA TYR A 176 4.82 21.09 -8.03
C TYR A 176 4.35 20.93 -6.59
N GLN A 177 5.29 20.91 -5.62
CA GLN A 177 4.97 20.55 -4.23
C GLN A 177 4.16 19.25 -4.16
N SER A 178 4.60 18.27 -4.94
CA SER A 178 3.93 16.99 -5.13
C SER A 178 4.85 15.83 -4.76
N VAL A 179 4.25 14.72 -4.40
CA VAL A 179 4.91 13.44 -4.12
C VAL A 179 4.20 12.34 -4.90
N ASP A 180 4.92 11.28 -5.23
CA ASP A 180 4.32 10.06 -5.74
C ASP A 180 4.04 9.05 -4.60
N PHE A 181 3.56 7.88 -4.95
CA PHE A 181 3.27 6.83 -3.97
C PHE A 181 4.53 6.29 -3.28
N ASP A 182 5.66 6.21 -3.99
CA ASP A 182 6.92 5.72 -3.42
C ASP A 182 7.51 6.74 -2.43
N ASP A 183 7.31 8.04 -2.68
CA ASP A 183 7.71 9.11 -1.78
C ASP A 183 7.00 9.04 -0.42
N LEU A 184 5.79 8.47 -0.37
CA LEU A 184 5.09 8.28 0.89
C LEU A 184 5.78 7.31 1.85
N ILE A 185 6.82 6.61 1.39
CA ILE A 185 7.68 5.75 2.21
C ILE A 185 9.09 6.32 2.28
N SER A 186 9.66 6.75 1.15
CA SER A 186 11.05 7.24 1.09
C SER A 186 11.25 8.57 1.83
N LEU A 187 10.30 9.50 1.76
CA LEU A 187 10.40 10.77 2.49
C LEU A 187 10.28 10.62 4.01
N PRO A 188 9.35 9.83 4.59
CA PRO A 188 9.39 9.49 6.01
C PRO A 188 10.71 8.85 6.45
N LEU A 189 11.26 7.93 5.65
CA LEU A 189 12.56 7.35 5.93
C LEU A 189 13.65 8.41 5.97
N LYS A 190 13.67 9.32 4.99
CA LYS A 190 14.59 10.47 4.94
C LYS A 190 14.42 11.39 6.14
N LEU A 191 13.17 11.72 6.53
CA LEU A 191 12.89 12.52 7.73
C LEU A 191 13.52 11.90 8.98
N LEU A 192 13.35 10.59 9.18
CA LEU A 192 13.90 9.93 10.37
C LEU A 192 15.41 9.73 10.31
N ARG A 193 15.99 9.63 9.10
CA ARG A 193 17.44 9.45 8.90
C ARG A 193 18.19 10.76 9.12
N ASP A 194 17.72 11.82 8.48
CA ASP A 194 18.47 13.07 8.33
C ASP A 194 18.16 14.08 9.45
N PHE A 195 17.01 13.91 10.17
CA PHE A 195 16.56 14.84 11.22
C PHE A 195 16.37 14.11 12.56
N PRO A 196 17.41 14.08 13.42
CA PRO A 196 17.37 13.37 14.70
C PRO A 196 16.22 13.80 15.63
N GLU A 197 15.85 15.08 15.62
CA GLU A 197 14.75 15.63 16.42
C GLU A 197 13.39 15.07 15.95
N VAL A 198 13.18 14.93 14.64
CA VAL A 198 11.97 14.32 14.06
C VAL A 198 11.93 12.83 14.42
N ARG A 199 13.06 12.14 14.31
CA ARG A 199 13.18 10.74 14.71
C ARG A 199 12.84 10.55 16.19
N ALA A 200 13.42 11.34 17.08
CA ALA A 200 13.13 11.27 18.51
C ALA A 200 11.66 11.53 18.82
N LYS A 201 11.04 12.52 18.16
CA LYS A 201 9.60 12.81 18.26
C LYS A 201 8.75 11.56 17.95
N TRP A 202 8.99 10.91 16.80
CA TRP A 202 8.21 9.75 16.37
C TRP A 202 8.48 8.50 17.21
N GLN A 203 9.73 8.28 17.62
CA GLN A 203 10.07 7.21 18.54
C GLN A 203 9.41 7.38 19.92
N ASN A 204 9.28 8.59 20.41
CA ASN A 204 8.59 8.86 21.67
C ASN A 204 7.06 8.77 21.55
N LEU A 205 6.51 9.13 20.38
CA LEU A 205 5.08 9.00 20.12
C LEU A 205 4.64 7.55 20.03
N LEU A 206 5.43 6.69 19.35
CA LEU A 206 5.07 5.30 19.07
C LEU A 206 5.74 4.35 20.06
N GLY A 207 5.03 3.98 21.11
CA GLY A 207 5.52 3.07 22.15
C GLY A 207 5.57 1.60 21.73
N HIS A 208 4.68 1.16 20.83
CA HIS A 208 4.68 -0.18 20.25
C HIS A 208 4.15 -0.17 18.81
N VAL A 209 4.86 -0.80 17.90
CA VAL A 209 4.49 -0.90 16.48
C VAL A 209 4.14 -2.34 16.12
N LEU A 210 2.96 -2.56 15.55
CA LEU A 210 2.54 -3.85 15.02
C LEU A 210 2.51 -3.76 13.49
N VAL A 211 3.04 -4.77 12.81
CA VAL A 211 3.07 -4.82 11.34
C VAL A 211 2.45 -6.14 10.90
N ASP A 212 1.35 -6.05 10.13
CA ASP A 212 0.70 -7.21 9.49
C ASP A 212 1.28 -7.46 8.10
N GLU A 213 1.18 -8.68 7.61
CA GLU A 213 1.69 -9.15 6.30
C GLU A 213 3.17 -8.75 6.07
N TYR A 214 4.00 -8.92 7.09
CA TYR A 214 5.38 -8.45 7.10
C TYR A 214 6.24 -9.00 5.95
N GLN A 215 5.93 -10.17 5.40
CA GLN A 215 6.59 -10.77 4.24
C GLN A 215 6.48 -9.93 2.96
N ASP A 216 5.51 -9.02 2.88
CA ASP A 216 5.27 -8.17 1.72
C ASP A 216 5.98 -6.82 1.81
N THR A 217 6.81 -6.60 2.86
CA THR A 217 7.58 -5.37 3.02
C THR A 217 8.75 -5.29 2.04
N ASN A 218 9.01 -4.09 1.52
CA ASN A 218 10.22 -3.76 0.77
C ASN A 218 11.34 -3.24 1.69
N ALA A 219 12.54 -3.01 1.14
CA ALA A 219 13.70 -2.56 1.91
C ALA A 219 13.46 -1.20 2.60
N THR A 220 12.82 -0.25 1.91
CA THR A 220 12.55 1.10 2.44
C THR A 220 11.56 1.04 3.61
N GLN A 221 10.54 0.18 3.55
CA GLN A 221 9.58 -0.05 4.65
C GLN A 221 10.24 -0.72 5.85
N TYR A 222 11.18 -1.63 5.61
CA TYR A 222 11.99 -2.26 6.66
C TYR A 222 12.83 -1.22 7.40
N ASP A 223 13.57 -0.39 6.66
CA ASP A 223 14.42 0.65 7.25
C ASP A 223 13.59 1.71 7.99
N LEU A 224 12.41 2.05 7.45
CA LEU A 224 11.47 2.95 8.13
C LEU A 224 11.02 2.36 9.48
N LEU A 225 10.65 1.07 9.52
CA LEU A 225 10.30 0.39 10.76
C LEU A 225 11.46 0.42 11.76
N LYS A 226 12.68 0.08 11.32
CA LYS A 226 13.88 0.12 12.20
C LYS A 226 14.07 1.48 12.86
N LEU A 227 13.98 2.56 12.08
CA LEU A 227 14.15 3.91 12.60
C LEU A 227 12.99 4.33 13.52
N LEU A 228 11.77 3.89 13.26
CA LEU A 228 10.61 4.17 14.12
C LEU A 228 10.72 3.49 15.48
N VAL A 229 11.13 2.22 15.52
CA VAL A 229 11.19 1.47 16.79
C VAL A 229 12.48 1.76 17.57
N GLY A 230 13.56 2.15 16.87
CA GLY A 230 14.85 2.49 17.46
C GLY A 230 15.44 1.35 18.30
N GLU A 231 16.32 1.70 19.26
CA GLU A 231 16.99 0.74 20.14
C GLU A 231 16.02 0.00 21.07
N ARG A 232 14.87 0.59 21.39
CA ARG A 232 13.87 -0.07 22.24
C ARG A 232 13.33 -1.35 21.61
N GLY A 233 13.23 -1.40 20.27
CA GLY A 233 12.81 -2.56 19.54
C GLY A 233 11.39 -3.06 19.87
N HIS A 234 10.51 -2.21 20.40
CA HIS A 234 9.16 -2.61 20.80
C HIS A 234 8.25 -2.70 19.55
N PHE A 235 8.31 -3.84 18.88
CA PHE A 235 7.43 -4.12 17.75
C PHE A 235 6.98 -5.57 17.72
N THR A 236 5.94 -5.82 16.95
CA THR A 236 5.49 -7.17 16.60
C THR A 236 5.24 -7.24 15.11
N ALA A 237 6.10 -7.96 14.40
CA ALA A 237 5.91 -8.29 13.00
C ALA A 237 5.14 -9.61 12.89
N VAL A 238 4.07 -9.62 12.09
CA VAL A 238 3.26 -10.82 11.84
C VAL A 238 3.29 -11.09 10.34
N GLY A 239 3.66 -12.30 9.95
CA GLY A 239 3.78 -12.63 8.53
C GLY A 239 3.88 -14.12 8.25
N ASP A 240 3.91 -14.44 6.97
CA ASP A 240 4.00 -15.80 6.44
C ASP A 240 4.90 -15.78 5.19
N ASP A 241 6.10 -16.31 5.30
CA ASP A 241 7.05 -16.39 4.19
C ASP A 241 6.49 -17.17 2.98
N ASP A 242 5.62 -18.14 3.21
CA ASP A 242 4.93 -18.90 2.16
C ASP A 242 3.86 -18.06 1.39
N GLN A 243 3.46 -16.89 1.91
CA GLN A 243 2.49 -15.99 1.29
C GLN A 243 3.14 -14.77 0.61
N SER A 244 4.45 -14.71 0.47
CA SER A 244 5.15 -13.62 -0.21
C SER A 244 4.93 -13.66 -1.72
N ILE A 245 3.99 -12.85 -2.23
CA ILE A 245 3.62 -12.81 -3.66
C ILE A 245 3.83 -11.42 -4.30
N TYR A 246 4.40 -10.46 -3.57
CA TYR A 246 4.64 -9.09 -4.03
C TYR A 246 6.11 -8.78 -4.36
N GLY A 247 6.93 -9.80 -4.63
CA GLY A 247 8.33 -9.62 -5.06
C GLY A 247 8.46 -8.70 -6.28
N TRP A 248 7.53 -8.75 -7.23
CA TRP A 248 7.47 -7.88 -8.38
C TRP A 248 7.20 -6.39 -8.05
N ARG A 249 6.78 -6.08 -6.81
CA ARG A 249 6.65 -4.71 -6.25
C ARG A 249 7.82 -4.34 -5.33
N GLY A 250 8.91 -5.10 -5.34
CA GLY A 250 10.06 -4.85 -4.48
C GLY A 250 9.98 -5.45 -3.08
N ALA A 251 8.92 -6.23 -2.76
CA ALA A 251 8.89 -7.00 -1.51
C ALA A 251 10.04 -8.01 -1.47
N THR A 252 10.64 -8.20 -0.31
CA THR A 252 11.78 -9.12 -0.16
C THR A 252 11.72 -9.90 1.15
N LEU A 253 11.91 -11.22 1.04
CA LEU A 253 12.07 -12.09 2.21
C LEU A 253 13.36 -11.84 2.98
N ASP A 254 14.32 -11.10 2.41
CA ASP A 254 15.55 -10.72 3.11
C ASP A 254 15.26 -9.86 4.35
N ASN A 255 14.15 -9.12 4.36
CA ASN A 255 13.69 -8.40 5.54
C ASN A 255 13.43 -9.33 6.73
N LEU A 256 12.86 -10.53 6.49
CA LEU A 256 12.68 -11.55 7.52
C LEU A 256 14.01 -12.16 7.99
N LYS A 257 14.98 -12.35 7.07
CA LYS A 257 16.33 -12.86 7.41
C LYS A 257 17.14 -11.86 8.22
N LYS A 258 16.97 -10.55 7.96
CA LYS A 258 17.69 -9.48 8.67
C LYS A 258 17.19 -9.26 10.10
N LEU A 259 15.91 -9.55 10.39
CA LEU A 259 15.32 -9.29 11.71
C LEU A 259 16.14 -9.88 12.87
N PRO A 260 16.56 -11.18 12.87
CA PRO A 260 17.36 -11.73 13.97
C PRO A 260 18.75 -11.11 14.08
N LEU A 261 19.31 -10.58 12.97
CA LEU A 261 20.61 -9.93 12.95
C LEU A 261 20.54 -8.52 13.53
N ASP A 262 19.51 -7.75 13.14
CA ASP A 262 19.31 -6.38 13.58
C ASP A 262 18.71 -6.30 15.00
N PHE A 263 17.98 -7.35 15.42
CA PHE A 263 17.35 -7.45 16.73
C PHE A 263 17.71 -8.79 17.40
N PRO A 264 18.89 -8.90 18.04
CA PRO A 264 19.37 -10.16 18.64
C PRO A 264 18.46 -10.75 19.72
N THR A 265 17.61 -9.93 20.35
CA THR A 265 16.61 -10.34 21.35
C THR A 265 15.26 -10.72 20.77
N LEU A 266 15.18 -10.88 19.43
CA LEU A 266 13.94 -11.18 18.72
C LEU A 266 13.31 -12.50 19.22
N GLN A 267 12.10 -12.39 19.74
CA GLN A 267 11.29 -13.58 20.07
C GLN A 267 10.54 -14.04 18.82
N VAL A 268 10.72 -15.29 18.44
CA VAL A 268 9.99 -15.90 17.32
C VAL A 268 8.90 -16.82 17.86
N VAL A 269 7.66 -16.61 17.42
CA VAL A 269 6.49 -17.43 17.76
C VAL A 269 5.88 -18.00 16.48
N LYS A 270 5.64 -19.32 16.43
CA LYS A 270 5.03 -19.98 15.27
C LYS A 270 3.56 -20.28 15.53
N LEU A 271 2.69 -19.91 14.58
CA LEU A 271 1.27 -20.25 14.60
C LEU A 271 0.98 -21.25 13.47
N GLU A 272 0.87 -22.54 13.83
CA GLU A 272 0.71 -23.63 12.87
C GLU A 272 -0.72 -24.17 12.81
N GLN A 273 -1.54 -23.92 13.83
CA GLN A 273 -2.94 -24.33 13.85
C GLN A 273 -3.79 -23.44 12.94
N ASN A 274 -4.42 -24.03 11.94
CA ASN A 274 -5.35 -23.36 11.03
C ASN A 274 -6.78 -23.51 11.51
N TYR A 275 -7.52 -22.40 11.56
CA TYR A 275 -8.92 -22.30 11.98
C TYR A 275 -9.89 -22.03 10.81
N ARG A 276 -9.38 -22.01 9.58
CA ARG A 276 -10.15 -21.64 8.38
C ARG A 276 -10.58 -22.84 7.55
N SER A 277 -9.66 -23.79 7.37
CA SER A 277 -9.76 -24.82 6.36
C SER A 277 -9.70 -26.22 6.96
N THR A 278 -10.39 -27.18 6.33
CA THR A 278 -10.31 -28.60 6.67
C THR A 278 -8.97 -29.23 6.27
N SER A 279 -8.67 -30.40 6.79
CA SER A 279 -7.40 -31.10 6.58
C SER A 279 -7.13 -31.43 5.10
N ALA A 280 -8.18 -31.77 4.32
CA ALA A 280 -8.03 -32.00 2.88
C ALA A 280 -7.48 -30.79 2.12
N ILE A 281 -7.97 -29.58 2.45
CA ILE A 281 -7.49 -28.32 1.85
C ILE A 281 -6.05 -28.05 2.28
N LEU A 282 -5.74 -28.22 3.57
CA LEU A 282 -4.38 -27.97 4.08
C LEU A 282 -3.35 -28.93 3.51
N ARG A 283 -3.73 -30.20 3.32
CA ARG A 283 -2.87 -31.19 2.68
C ARG A 283 -2.53 -30.80 1.24
N ALA A 284 -3.53 -30.33 0.47
CA ALA A 284 -3.29 -29.82 -0.87
C ALA A 284 -2.36 -28.58 -0.86
N ALA A 285 -2.62 -27.63 0.05
CA ALA A 285 -1.80 -26.44 0.21
C ALA A 285 -0.35 -26.75 0.64
N ASN A 286 -0.16 -27.61 1.63
CA ASN A 286 1.16 -28.07 2.09
C ASN A 286 1.94 -28.78 0.97
N ASN A 287 1.26 -29.59 0.14
CA ASN A 287 1.89 -30.25 -1.01
C ASN A 287 2.33 -29.27 -2.09
N VAL A 288 1.53 -28.23 -2.36
CA VAL A 288 1.88 -27.18 -3.33
C VAL A 288 3.08 -26.36 -2.86
N ILE A 289 3.11 -25.95 -1.60
CA ILE A 289 4.17 -25.10 -1.06
C ILE A 289 5.43 -25.90 -0.65
N GLY A 290 5.31 -27.21 -0.48
CA GLY A 290 6.37 -28.09 0.00
C GLY A 290 7.69 -28.02 -0.79
N PRO A 291 7.67 -28.00 -2.15
CA PRO A 291 8.89 -27.90 -2.97
C PRO A 291 9.62 -26.56 -2.87
N ASN A 292 8.97 -25.51 -2.36
CA ASN A 292 9.60 -24.19 -2.24
C ASN A 292 10.65 -24.17 -1.13
N PRO A 293 11.74 -23.40 -1.29
CA PRO A 293 12.71 -23.18 -0.22
C PRO A 293 12.03 -22.63 1.02
N LYS A 294 12.27 -23.25 2.18
CA LYS A 294 11.71 -22.83 3.47
C LYS A 294 12.67 -21.89 4.19
N LEU A 295 12.25 -20.65 4.44
CA LEU A 295 12.97 -19.75 5.33
C LEU A 295 12.75 -20.18 6.80
N PHE A 296 11.49 -20.47 7.14
CA PHE A 296 11.09 -20.95 8.45
C PHE A 296 10.24 -22.22 8.30
N PRO A 297 10.75 -23.41 8.69
CA PRO A 297 9.97 -24.64 8.64
C PRO A 297 8.70 -24.53 9.50
N LYS A 298 7.55 -24.75 8.89
CA LYS A 298 6.24 -24.82 9.54
C LYS A 298 5.35 -25.79 8.79
N THR A 299 4.41 -26.40 9.48
CA THR A 299 3.40 -27.31 8.89
C THR A 299 2.04 -26.95 9.43
N LEU A 300 1.13 -26.56 8.55
CA LEU A 300 -0.23 -26.22 8.94
C LEU A 300 -1.04 -27.51 9.22
N PHE A 301 -1.76 -27.50 10.34
CA PHE A 301 -2.71 -28.55 10.70
C PHE A 301 -4.06 -27.94 11.11
N SER A 302 -5.13 -28.71 11.03
CA SER A 302 -6.48 -28.29 11.39
C SER A 302 -7.17 -29.34 12.25
N GLU A 303 -7.98 -28.89 13.19
CA GLU A 303 -8.90 -29.71 14.00
C GLU A 303 -10.36 -29.69 13.46
N LEU A 304 -10.58 -29.08 12.27
CA LEU A 304 -11.90 -29.00 11.63
C LEU A 304 -12.32 -30.30 10.92
N GLY A 305 -11.55 -31.38 11.09
CA GLY A 305 -11.79 -32.69 10.45
C GLY A 305 -11.25 -32.73 9.01
N GLU A 306 -11.50 -33.86 8.34
CA GLU A 306 -10.96 -34.12 6.99
C GLU A 306 -11.56 -33.19 5.94
N GLY A 307 -12.85 -33.02 5.94
CA GLY A 307 -13.59 -32.23 4.94
C GLY A 307 -13.73 -32.91 3.59
N GLU A 308 -14.35 -32.22 2.63
CA GLU A 308 -14.48 -32.73 1.25
C GLU A 308 -13.11 -32.62 0.51
N PRO A 309 -12.83 -33.57 -0.42
CA PRO A 309 -11.63 -33.49 -1.24
C PRO A 309 -11.65 -32.29 -2.18
N VAL A 310 -10.48 -31.72 -2.42
CA VAL A 310 -10.28 -30.67 -3.43
C VAL A 310 -10.51 -31.29 -4.82
N ARG A 311 -11.32 -30.63 -5.64
CA ARG A 311 -11.65 -31.07 -7.01
C ARG A 311 -10.96 -30.17 -8.02
N VAL A 312 -10.30 -30.76 -8.99
CA VAL A 312 -9.79 -30.10 -10.19
C VAL A 312 -10.75 -30.38 -11.34
N VAL A 313 -11.12 -29.33 -12.07
CA VAL A 313 -12.11 -29.41 -13.12
C VAL A 313 -11.58 -28.73 -14.37
N ASP A 314 -11.33 -29.49 -15.43
CA ASP A 314 -10.97 -28.96 -16.74
C ASP A 314 -12.22 -28.43 -17.46
N CYS A 315 -12.05 -27.29 -18.12
CA CYS A 315 -13.09 -26.62 -18.87
C CYS A 315 -12.59 -26.21 -20.25
N ASP A 316 -13.47 -26.28 -21.27
CA ASP A 316 -13.11 -26.02 -22.67
C ASP A 316 -12.99 -24.51 -22.99
N SER A 317 -13.62 -23.66 -22.18
CA SER A 317 -13.62 -22.21 -22.34
C SER A 317 -13.90 -21.47 -21.03
N GLU A 318 -13.63 -20.16 -21.00
CA GLU A 318 -13.96 -19.30 -19.86
C GLU A 318 -15.46 -19.28 -19.53
N GLU A 319 -16.32 -19.34 -20.55
CA GLU A 319 -17.78 -19.42 -20.38
C GLU A 319 -18.18 -20.75 -19.78
N HIS A 320 -17.61 -21.86 -20.26
CA HIS A 320 -17.87 -23.20 -19.71
C HIS A 320 -17.43 -23.29 -18.25
N GLU A 321 -16.26 -22.72 -17.90
CA GLU A 321 -15.80 -22.62 -16.51
C GLU A 321 -16.79 -21.87 -15.64
N ALA A 322 -17.25 -20.70 -16.09
CA ALA A 322 -18.19 -19.87 -15.33
C ALA A 322 -19.54 -20.58 -15.14
N ASP A 323 -20.07 -21.22 -16.18
CA ASP A 323 -21.35 -21.97 -16.12
C ASP A 323 -21.24 -23.15 -15.17
N ARG A 324 -20.16 -23.92 -15.21
CA ARG A 324 -19.93 -25.06 -14.28
C ARG A 324 -19.78 -24.59 -12.84
N ALA A 325 -19.06 -23.50 -12.59
CA ALA A 325 -18.91 -22.93 -11.25
C ALA A 325 -20.28 -22.49 -10.68
N VAL A 326 -21.08 -21.77 -11.47
CA VAL A 326 -22.43 -21.34 -11.07
C VAL A 326 -23.37 -22.52 -10.84
N ALA A 327 -23.36 -23.49 -11.74
CA ALA A 327 -24.17 -24.73 -11.56
C ALA A 327 -23.77 -25.49 -10.28
N ARG A 328 -22.47 -25.56 -9.97
CA ARG A 328 -21.98 -26.18 -8.72
C ARG A 328 -22.45 -25.42 -7.48
N ILE A 329 -22.41 -24.10 -7.48
CA ILE A 329 -22.94 -23.26 -6.39
C ILE A 329 -24.45 -23.53 -6.17
N GLN A 330 -25.22 -23.55 -7.24
CA GLN A 330 -26.67 -23.87 -7.17
C GLN A 330 -26.90 -25.26 -6.61
N GLY A 331 -26.15 -26.27 -7.09
CA GLY A 331 -26.26 -27.65 -6.62
C GLY A 331 -25.92 -27.81 -5.13
N LEU A 332 -24.81 -27.16 -4.68
CA LEU A 332 -24.42 -27.18 -3.26
C LEU A 332 -25.48 -26.52 -2.37
N ARG A 333 -26.06 -25.42 -2.85
CA ARG A 333 -27.13 -24.73 -2.11
C ARG A 333 -28.40 -25.57 -2.04
N ALA A 334 -28.78 -26.21 -3.12
CA ALA A 334 -29.97 -27.03 -3.19
C ALA A 334 -29.89 -28.33 -2.35
N ALA A 335 -28.68 -28.88 -2.23
CA ALA A 335 -28.41 -30.10 -1.46
C ALA A 335 -28.36 -29.90 0.05
N ALA A 336 -28.17 -28.66 0.51
CA ALA A 336 -28.06 -28.38 1.94
C ALA A 336 -29.40 -27.98 2.57
N ASN A 337 -29.63 -28.43 3.81
CA ASN A 337 -30.78 -28.07 4.62
C ASN A 337 -30.37 -27.60 6.02
N PRO A 338 -30.55 -26.31 6.39
CA PRO A 338 -31.09 -25.26 5.53
C PRO A 338 -30.09 -24.85 4.42
N PRO A 339 -30.57 -24.30 3.28
CA PRO A 339 -29.70 -23.88 2.21
C PRO A 339 -28.82 -22.71 2.67
N PRO A 340 -27.47 -22.72 2.43
CA PRO A 340 -26.58 -21.65 2.82
C PRO A 340 -26.94 -20.35 2.11
N GLU A 341 -26.71 -19.22 2.76
CA GLU A 341 -26.86 -17.92 2.13
C GLU A 341 -25.84 -17.74 1.00
N TRP A 342 -26.16 -16.90 -0.01
CA TRP A 342 -25.26 -16.64 -1.13
C TRP A 342 -23.90 -16.11 -0.72
N ARG A 343 -23.82 -15.35 0.38
CA ARG A 343 -22.55 -14.87 0.95
C ARG A 343 -21.61 -15.98 1.47
N GLY A 344 -22.11 -17.21 1.58
CA GLY A 344 -21.31 -18.39 1.94
C GLY A 344 -20.46 -18.94 0.78
N PHE A 345 -20.64 -18.41 -0.44
CA PHE A 345 -19.87 -18.82 -1.61
C PHE A 345 -18.95 -17.71 -2.09
N ALA A 346 -17.77 -18.09 -2.61
CA ALA A 346 -16.84 -17.18 -3.21
C ALA A 346 -16.21 -17.78 -4.48
N ILE A 347 -16.01 -16.95 -5.49
CA ILE A 347 -15.23 -17.26 -6.68
C ILE A 347 -13.98 -16.40 -6.64
N LEU A 348 -12.79 -17.02 -6.66
CA LEU A 348 -11.51 -16.37 -6.64
C LEU A 348 -10.85 -16.44 -8.02
N TYR A 349 -10.32 -15.35 -8.50
CA TYR A 349 -9.63 -15.25 -9.77
C TYR A 349 -8.35 -14.42 -9.66
N ARG A 350 -7.41 -14.61 -10.58
CA ARG A 350 -6.09 -13.95 -10.54
C ARG A 350 -6.14 -12.51 -11.03
N ALA A 351 -6.95 -12.19 -12.03
CA ALA A 351 -6.98 -10.87 -12.67
C ALA A 351 -8.43 -10.39 -12.89
N ASN A 352 -8.64 -9.07 -12.81
CA ASN A 352 -9.98 -8.45 -12.85
C ASN A 352 -10.77 -8.76 -14.14
N HIS A 353 -10.10 -8.92 -15.28
CA HIS A 353 -10.79 -9.26 -16.53
C HIS A 353 -11.48 -10.64 -16.49
N MET A 354 -10.96 -11.56 -15.66
CA MET A 354 -11.54 -12.91 -15.50
C MET A 354 -12.91 -12.89 -14.79
N ALA A 355 -13.29 -11.79 -14.14
CA ALA A 355 -14.59 -11.68 -13.48
C ALA A 355 -15.77 -11.68 -14.46
N LYS A 356 -15.60 -11.16 -15.69
CA LYS A 356 -16.68 -10.91 -16.66
C LYS A 356 -17.51 -12.15 -17.03
N PRO A 357 -16.93 -13.32 -17.36
CA PRO A 357 -17.70 -14.53 -17.62
C PRO A 357 -18.55 -14.97 -16.42
N PHE A 358 -17.99 -14.92 -15.20
CA PHE A 358 -18.70 -15.26 -13.97
C PHE A 358 -19.83 -14.30 -13.67
N GLU A 359 -19.65 -12.99 -13.83
CA GLU A 359 -20.71 -12.00 -13.68
C GLU A 359 -21.88 -12.25 -14.64
N LYS A 360 -21.57 -12.60 -15.90
CA LYS A 360 -22.56 -12.94 -16.91
C LYS A 360 -23.35 -14.18 -16.53
N ALA A 361 -22.66 -15.24 -16.08
CA ALA A 361 -23.28 -16.50 -15.65
C ALA A 361 -24.15 -16.33 -14.39
N LEU A 362 -23.65 -15.59 -13.38
CA LEU A 362 -24.39 -15.31 -12.15
C LEU A 362 -25.67 -14.49 -12.42
N ARG A 363 -25.58 -13.46 -13.28
CA ARG A 363 -26.76 -12.67 -13.70
C ARG A 363 -27.80 -13.54 -14.42
N ARG A 364 -27.36 -14.41 -15.34
CA ARG A 364 -28.25 -15.34 -16.05
C ARG A 364 -28.95 -16.29 -15.09
N ALA A 365 -28.27 -16.73 -14.03
CA ALA A 365 -28.80 -17.57 -12.98
C ALA A 365 -29.56 -16.80 -11.88
N SER A 366 -29.73 -15.48 -12.01
CA SER A 366 -30.37 -14.60 -11.00
C SER A 366 -29.77 -14.75 -9.60
N ILE A 367 -28.44 -14.97 -9.52
CA ILE A 367 -27.70 -15.08 -8.25
C ILE A 367 -27.13 -13.68 -7.90
N PRO A 368 -27.46 -13.12 -6.72
CA PRO A 368 -26.88 -11.88 -6.28
C PRO A 368 -25.39 -12.06 -5.99
N TYR A 369 -24.56 -11.12 -6.44
CA TYR A 369 -23.12 -11.18 -6.25
C TYR A 369 -22.52 -9.81 -5.97
N LYS A 370 -21.30 -9.79 -5.41
CA LYS A 370 -20.49 -8.59 -5.20
C LYS A 370 -19.09 -8.84 -5.73
N VAL A 371 -18.62 -7.98 -6.62
CA VAL A 371 -17.23 -7.99 -7.09
C VAL A 371 -16.36 -7.18 -6.10
N SER A 372 -15.27 -7.79 -5.65
CA SER A 372 -14.27 -7.11 -4.82
C SER A 372 -13.01 -6.88 -5.64
N GLY A 373 -12.39 -5.69 -5.49
CA GLY A 373 -11.15 -5.35 -6.20
C GLY A 373 -11.34 -4.82 -7.61
N GLY A 374 -12.57 -4.58 -8.05
CA GLY A 374 -12.86 -3.85 -9.29
C GLY A 374 -12.46 -2.37 -9.18
N THR A 375 -12.16 -1.75 -10.33
CA THR A 375 -11.90 -0.30 -10.40
C THR A 375 -13.16 0.45 -9.99
N SER A 376 -13.02 1.34 -8.99
CA SER A 376 -14.14 2.20 -8.56
C SER A 376 -14.55 3.13 -9.70
N PHE A 377 -15.83 3.54 -9.74
CA PHE A 377 -16.29 4.59 -10.62
C PHE A 377 -15.45 5.88 -10.49
N PHE A 378 -15.07 6.21 -9.26
CA PHE A 378 -14.25 7.38 -8.96
C PHE A 378 -12.75 7.22 -9.31
N ASP A 379 -12.29 6.02 -9.66
CA ASP A 379 -10.92 5.76 -10.10
C ASP A 379 -10.75 5.96 -11.61
N ARG A 380 -11.84 6.15 -12.35
CA ARG A 380 -11.82 6.42 -13.79
C ARG A 380 -11.22 7.80 -14.06
N ALA A 381 -10.38 7.90 -15.09
CA ALA A 381 -9.67 9.12 -15.43
C ALA A 381 -10.62 10.31 -15.64
N GLU A 382 -11.67 10.09 -16.43
CA GLU A 382 -12.68 11.11 -16.73
C GLU A 382 -13.44 11.62 -15.50
N ILE A 383 -13.66 10.74 -14.50
CA ILE A 383 -14.33 11.12 -13.25
C ILE A 383 -13.37 11.89 -12.34
N LYS A 384 -12.11 11.46 -12.28
CA LYS A 384 -11.06 12.20 -11.55
C LYS A 384 -10.86 13.61 -12.14
N ASP A 385 -10.92 13.75 -13.47
CA ASP A 385 -10.79 15.04 -14.15
C ASP A 385 -11.95 15.96 -13.78
N LEU A 386 -13.20 15.47 -13.82
CA LEU A 386 -14.36 16.24 -13.37
C LEU A 386 -14.27 16.62 -11.89
N CYS A 387 -13.87 15.69 -11.04
CA CYS A 387 -13.69 15.96 -9.61
C CYS A 387 -12.61 17.01 -9.35
N ALA A 388 -11.54 17.05 -10.17
CA ALA A 388 -10.50 18.06 -10.05
C ALA A 388 -11.05 19.48 -10.34
N TRP A 389 -11.88 19.64 -11.37
CA TRP A 389 -12.55 20.91 -11.65
C TRP A 389 -13.45 21.38 -10.50
N PHE A 390 -14.26 20.48 -9.91
CA PHE A 390 -15.12 20.82 -8.77
C PHE A 390 -14.29 21.17 -7.52
N ARG A 391 -13.19 20.45 -7.27
CA ARG A 391 -12.29 20.73 -6.15
C ARG A 391 -11.63 22.10 -6.29
N LEU A 392 -11.15 22.45 -7.49
CA LEU A 392 -10.55 23.75 -7.76
C LEU A 392 -11.58 24.90 -7.61
N TRP A 393 -12.83 24.66 -8.00
CA TRP A 393 -13.93 25.62 -7.81
C TRP A 393 -14.22 25.89 -6.33
N ILE A 394 -14.19 24.85 -5.51
CA ILE A 394 -14.43 24.96 -4.06
C ILE A 394 -13.21 25.56 -3.35
N ASN A 395 -12.01 25.18 -3.77
CA ASN A 395 -10.77 25.61 -3.18
C ASN A 395 -9.74 25.96 -4.26
N SER A 396 -9.57 27.24 -4.54
CA SER A 396 -8.61 27.76 -5.53
C SER A 396 -7.14 27.55 -5.12
N ASN A 397 -6.88 27.13 -3.90
CA ASN A 397 -5.53 26.77 -3.42
C ASN A 397 -5.24 25.26 -3.51
N ASP A 398 -6.11 24.49 -4.16
CA ASP A 398 -5.91 23.05 -4.39
C ASP A 398 -4.99 22.85 -5.62
N ASP A 399 -3.66 22.91 -5.38
CA ASP A 399 -2.65 22.73 -6.42
C ASP A 399 -2.78 21.39 -7.19
N PRO A 400 -3.10 20.23 -6.55
CA PRO A 400 -3.42 19.00 -7.26
C PRO A 400 -4.57 19.14 -8.26
N ALA A 401 -5.65 19.74 -7.79
CA ALA A 401 -6.82 19.94 -8.63
C ALA A 401 -6.51 20.89 -9.79
N PHE A 402 -5.72 21.93 -9.56
CA PHE A 402 -5.24 22.84 -10.61
C PHE A 402 -4.41 22.09 -11.66
N LEU A 403 -3.38 21.35 -11.26
CA LEU A 403 -2.50 20.61 -12.18
C LEU A 403 -3.27 19.65 -13.07
N ARG A 404 -4.27 18.97 -12.53
CA ARG A 404 -5.11 18.06 -13.30
C ARG A 404 -6.07 18.81 -14.23
N SER A 405 -6.72 19.85 -13.74
CA SER A 405 -7.70 20.63 -14.50
C SER A 405 -7.07 21.42 -15.65
N VAL A 406 -5.87 21.97 -15.46
CA VAL A 406 -5.16 22.72 -16.50
C VAL A 406 -4.69 21.82 -17.65
N GLY A 407 -4.45 20.53 -17.35
CA GLY A 407 -4.07 19.50 -18.33
C GLY A 407 -5.23 18.90 -19.12
N THR A 408 -6.49 19.06 -18.63
CA THR A 408 -7.68 18.44 -19.24
C THR A 408 -8.84 19.44 -19.37
N PRO A 409 -9.26 19.78 -20.60
CA PRO A 409 -8.70 19.41 -21.91
C PRO A 409 -7.30 19.98 -22.15
N LYS A 410 -6.53 19.37 -23.06
CA LYS A 410 -5.18 19.82 -23.41
C LYS A 410 -5.19 21.25 -23.98
N ARG A 411 -4.40 22.14 -23.38
CA ARG A 411 -4.26 23.56 -23.77
C ARG A 411 -2.86 23.91 -24.29
N GLY A 412 -2.02 22.88 -24.56
CA GLY A 412 -0.65 23.10 -25.02
C GLY A 412 0.31 23.57 -23.90
N ILE A 413 -0.10 23.47 -22.65
CA ILE A 413 0.72 23.80 -21.49
C ILE A 413 1.55 22.56 -21.13
N GLY A 414 2.87 22.65 -21.32
CA GLY A 414 3.80 21.57 -20.98
C GLY A 414 4.22 21.59 -19.52
N HIS A 415 4.72 20.45 -19.04
CA HIS A 415 5.23 20.30 -17.67
C HIS A 415 6.34 21.27 -17.33
N GLN A 416 7.19 21.68 -18.31
CA GLN A 416 8.23 22.69 -18.09
C GLN A 416 7.63 24.05 -17.68
N SER A 417 6.54 24.47 -18.34
CA SER A 417 5.86 25.72 -17.99
C SER A 417 5.17 25.63 -16.63
N LEU A 418 4.59 24.46 -16.31
CA LEU A 418 4.00 24.22 -15.00
C LEU A 418 5.08 24.16 -13.89
N ALA A 419 6.29 23.65 -14.17
CA ALA A 419 7.41 23.68 -13.25
C ALA A 419 7.88 25.10 -12.97
N GLN A 420 7.97 25.96 -14.01
CA GLN A 420 8.29 27.37 -13.85
C GLN A 420 7.25 28.11 -13.03
N LEU A 421 5.96 27.84 -13.29
CA LEU A 421 4.86 28.36 -12.47
C LEU A 421 4.95 27.90 -11.01
N GLY A 422 5.30 26.63 -10.79
CA GLY A 422 5.51 26.05 -9.46
C GLY A 422 6.66 26.70 -8.70
N GLY A 423 7.79 26.93 -9.37
CA GLY A 423 8.93 27.67 -8.81
C GLY A 423 8.53 29.11 -8.40
N PHE A 424 7.83 29.81 -9.29
CA PHE A 424 7.30 31.14 -9.01
C PHE A 424 6.33 31.14 -7.82
N ALA A 425 5.37 30.22 -7.80
CA ALA A 425 4.38 30.11 -6.72
C ALA A 425 5.05 29.81 -5.36
N THR A 426 6.08 28.96 -5.35
CA THR A 426 6.85 28.63 -4.14
C THR A 426 7.62 29.84 -3.64
N GLN A 427 8.31 30.58 -4.53
CA GLN A 427 9.06 31.79 -4.19
C GLN A 427 8.16 32.86 -3.58
N HIS A 428 6.95 33.02 -4.12
CA HIS A 428 5.97 34.02 -3.66
C HIS A 428 4.99 33.49 -2.59
N LYS A 429 5.18 32.24 -2.10
CA LYS A 429 4.35 31.60 -1.06
C LYS A 429 2.85 31.61 -1.37
N THR A 430 2.50 31.38 -2.62
CA THR A 430 1.12 31.34 -3.11
C THR A 430 0.78 29.97 -3.72
N SER A 431 -0.49 29.73 -4.07
CA SER A 431 -0.91 28.53 -4.83
C SER A 431 -0.62 28.70 -6.33
N LEU A 432 -0.61 27.62 -7.09
CA LEU A 432 -0.40 27.65 -8.54
C LEU A 432 -1.48 28.48 -9.23
N PHE A 433 -2.76 28.31 -8.84
CA PHE A 433 -3.86 29.08 -9.41
C PHE A 433 -3.79 30.56 -9.04
N ALA A 434 -3.51 30.88 -7.78
CA ALA A 434 -3.39 32.28 -7.35
C ALA A 434 -2.17 32.99 -8.00
N ALA A 435 -1.11 32.24 -8.32
CA ALA A 435 0.06 32.76 -9.02
C ALA A 435 -0.26 33.32 -10.42
N LEU A 436 -1.31 32.79 -11.08
CA LEU A 436 -1.74 33.27 -12.41
C LEU A 436 -2.15 34.76 -12.42
N PHE A 437 -2.63 35.25 -11.30
CA PHE A 437 -3.09 36.65 -11.15
C PHE A 437 -1.99 37.59 -10.67
N SER A 438 -0.74 37.10 -10.53
CA SER A 438 0.39 37.93 -10.11
C SER A 438 0.87 38.82 -11.26
N PRO A 439 1.00 40.14 -11.06
CA PRO A 439 1.58 41.05 -12.06
C PRO A 439 3.03 40.72 -12.44
N MET A 440 3.73 39.97 -11.63
CA MET A 440 5.14 39.59 -11.84
C MET A 440 5.30 38.29 -12.66
N LEU A 441 4.23 37.50 -12.84
CA LEU A 441 4.26 36.22 -13.55
C LEU A 441 4.72 36.35 -15.02
N PRO A 442 4.36 37.42 -15.80
CA PRO A 442 4.80 37.57 -17.19
C PRO A 442 6.31 37.59 -17.39
N ALA A 443 7.07 37.98 -16.38
CA ALA A 443 8.54 37.97 -16.43
C ALA A 443 9.14 36.57 -16.18
N ALA A 444 8.36 35.66 -15.61
CA ALA A 444 8.81 34.33 -15.18
C ALA A 444 8.44 33.20 -16.18
N LEU A 445 7.52 33.45 -17.11
CA LEU A 445 7.01 32.44 -18.03
C LEU A 445 7.15 32.85 -19.50
N PRO A 446 7.36 31.90 -20.43
CA PRO A 446 7.24 32.15 -21.87
C PRO A 446 5.84 32.67 -22.23
N ARG A 447 5.75 33.67 -23.10
CA ARG A 447 4.49 34.33 -23.47
C ARG A 447 3.39 33.35 -23.91
N ARG A 448 3.73 32.37 -24.75
CA ARG A 448 2.78 31.35 -25.24
C ARG A 448 2.18 30.53 -24.08
N ALA A 449 2.99 30.16 -23.09
CA ALA A 449 2.54 29.40 -21.91
C ALA A 449 1.66 30.28 -21.01
N LEU A 450 2.03 31.55 -20.85
CA LEU A 450 1.27 32.52 -20.08
C LEU A 450 -0.11 32.73 -20.71
N ASP A 451 -0.19 32.96 -22.04
CA ASP A 451 -1.45 33.14 -22.75
C ASP A 451 -2.40 31.94 -22.56
N SER A 452 -1.86 30.69 -22.71
CA SER A 452 -2.63 29.46 -22.49
C SER A 452 -3.07 29.26 -21.03
N LEU A 453 -2.28 29.72 -20.06
CA LEU A 453 -2.63 29.66 -18.65
C LEU A 453 -3.68 30.71 -18.26
N LEU A 454 -3.64 31.88 -18.88
CA LEU A 454 -4.65 32.94 -18.65
C LEU A 454 -5.99 32.67 -19.34
N GLU A 455 -5.99 31.83 -20.39
CA GLU A 455 -7.21 31.33 -21.03
C GLU A 455 -7.90 30.24 -20.19
N PHE A 456 -7.19 29.58 -19.30
CA PHE A 456 -7.72 28.55 -18.37
C PHE A 456 -8.68 29.15 -17.35
#